data_52c97f8e15d620aae2a4a5c3c18cdc9f
#
_entry.id   52c97f8e15d620aae2a4a5c3c18cdc9f
#
_cell.length_a   1.000
_cell.length_b   1.000
_cell.length_c   1.000
_cell.angle_alpha   90.00
_cell.angle_beta   90.00
_cell.angle_gamma   90.00
#
_symmetry.space_group_name_H-M   'P 1'
#
loop_
_entity.id
_entity.type
_entity.pdbx_description
1 polymer ?
#
loop_
_entity_poly.entity_id
_entity_poly.type
_entity_poly.pdbx_seq_one_letter_code
_entity_poly.pdbx_strand_id
1 'polypeptide(L)'
;LTGQDEFVVGVPAAGQASAGLDGLVGHCVNMLPLRLRVERGMPFPALVQASRAVMLDAYEHPEVTFGRVLQALPLARDPARLPLVSVVFNIDQALSGEASAIPGLKLELATNARRFETFELFVNAADCGAAGMRLECQYNRDLYDAATVARWMQAFECLLRGAVADPGCAVGRLPVVPDADLHAMAQWNRSAAPYP
;
A
#
# COMPACT_ATOMS: atom_id res chain seq x y z
N LEU A 1 9.07 3.33 10.00
CA LEU A 1 10.09 4.01 9.21
C LEU A 1 10.04 5.53 9.41
N THR A 2 8.87 6.16 9.32
CA THR A 2 8.71 7.61 9.47
C THR A 2 8.57 8.07 10.92
N GLY A 3 8.16 7.19 11.83
CA GLY A 3 7.84 7.53 13.22
C GLY A 3 6.54 8.28 13.41
N GLN A 4 5.75 8.44 12.36
CA GLN A 4 4.43 9.08 12.41
C GLN A 4 3.39 8.11 12.96
N ASP A 5 2.59 8.59 13.88
CA ASP A 5 1.45 7.83 14.43
C ASP A 5 0.15 8.11 13.63
N GLU A 6 0.16 9.14 12.79
CA GLU A 6 -0.95 9.54 11.93
C GLU A 6 -0.46 9.89 10.52
N PHE A 7 -1.13 9.35 9.51
CA PHE A 7 -0.77 9.53 8.11
C PHE A 7 -1.98 9.33 7.18
N VAL A 8 -1.82 9.73 5.92
CA VAL A 8 -2.85 9.57 4.88
C VAL A 8 -2.35 8.58 3.83
N VAL A 9 -3.20 7.60 3.49
CA VAL A 9 -2.99 6.68 2.36
C VAL A 9 -4.10 6.89 1.35
N GLY A 10 -3.75 7.06 0.09
CA GLY A 10 -4.72 7.11 -1.00
C GLY A 10 -5.17 5.70 -1.39
N VAL A 11 -6.46 5.51 -1.56
CA VAL A 11 -7.04 4.27 -2.06
C VAL A 11 -7.91 4.59 -3.27
N PRO A 12 -7.61 4.03 -4.46
CA PRO A 12 -8.48 4.19 -5.62
C PRO A 12 -9.81 3.47 -5.38
N ALA A 13 -10.91 4.13 -5.70
CA ALA A 13 -12.24 3.55 -5.61
C ALA A 13 -13.00 3.70 -6.94
N ALA A 14 -13.57 2.59 -7.42
CA ALA A 14 -14.42 2.60 -8.60
C ALA A 14 -15.76 3.26 -8.28
N GLY A 15 -16.11 4.33 -9.00
CA GLY A 15 -17.34 5.09 -8.78
C GLY A 15 -18.56 4.58 -9.54
N GLN A 16 -18.39 3.67 -10.50
CA GLN A 16 -19.49 3.22 -11.37
C GLN A 16 -20.59 2.49 -10.61
N ALA A 17 -20.21 1.52 -9.78
CA ALA A 17 -21.14 0.68 -9.05
C ALA A 17 -21.98 1.49 -8.02
N SER A 18 -21.36 2.43 -7.31
CA SER A 18 -22.03 3.30 -6.35
C SER A 18 -23.02 4.27 -7.00
N ALA A 19 -22.82 4.60 -8.29
CA ALA A 19 -23.71 5.48 -9.06
C ALA A 19 -24.78 4.70 -9.86
N GLY A 20 -24.82 3.35 -9.78
CA GLY A 20 -25.74 2.53 -10.61
C GLY A 20 -25.42 2.57 -12.10
N LEU A 21 -24.17 2.85 -12.46
CA LEU A 21 -23.70 3.06 -13.83
C LEU A 21 -22.76 1.93 -14.28
N ASP A 22 -23.11 0.67 -13.98
CA ASP A 22 -22.27 -0.51 -14.25
C ASP A 22 -21.86 -0.67 -15.71
N GLY A 23 -22.67 -0.17 -16.65
CA GLY A 23 -22.38 -0.18 -18.08
C GLY A 23 -21.57 1.01 -18.59
N LEU A 24 -21.19 1.95 -17.73
CA LEU A 24 -20.44 3.14 -18.16
C LEU A 24 -18.99 2.77 -18.44
N VAL A 25 -18.53 3.10 -19.65
CA VAL A 25 -17.14 2.98 -20.05
C VAL A 25 -16.47 4.35 -19.96
N GLY A 26 -15.50 4.48 -19.07
CA GLY A 26 -14.79 5.74 -18.84
C GLY A 26 -13.93 5.73 -17.60
N HIS A 27 -13.22 6.82 -17.35
CA HIS A 27 -12.43 7.01 -16.13
C HIS A 27 -13.35 7.43 -14.96
N CYS A 28 -13.79 6.45 -14.19
CA CYS A 28 -14.70 6.65 -13.05
C CYS A 28 -14.03 6.35 -11.71
N VAL A 29 -12.71 6.41 -11.65
CA VAL A 29 -11.96 6.17 -10.41
C VAL A 29 -11.85 7.47 -9.62
N ASN A 30 -12.29 7.43 -8.37
CA ASN A 30 -12.03 8.48 -7.38
C ASN A 30 -10.86 8.05 -6.47
N MET A 31 -10.14 9.02 -5.92
CA MET A 31 -9.11 8.78 -4.92
C MET A 31 -9.69 9.09 -3.53
N LEU A 32 -9.72 8.08 -2.66
CA LEU A 32 -10.13 8.23 -1.27
C LEU A 32 -8.88 8.46 -0.40
N PRO A 33 -8.72 9.64 0.20
CA PRO A 33 -7.63 9.89 1.14
C PRO A 33 -8.02 9.34 2.53
N LEU A 34 -7.53 8.17 2.88
CA LEU A 34 -7.79 7.55 4.18
C LEU A 34 -6.81 8.09 5.22
N ARG A 35 -7.32 8.84 6.20
CA ARG A 35 -6.54 9.28 7.35
C ARG A 35 -6.53 8.19 8.40
N LEU A 36 -5.36 7.60 8.62
CA LEU A 36 -5.17 6.48 9.53
C LEU A 36 -4.36 6.91 10.74
N ARG A 37 -4.75 6.40 11.91
CA ARG A 37 -4.01 6.57 13.16
C ARG A 37 -3.59 5.22 13.69
N VAL A 38 -2.31 5.09 14.02
CA VAL A 38 -1.71 3.85 14.53
C VAL A 38 -1.16 4.10 15.93
N GLU A 39 -1.76 3.45 16.91
CA GLU A 39 -1.23 3.44 18.27
C GLU A 39 -0.30 2.24 18.44
N ARG A 40 0.95 2.48 18.82
CA ARG A 40 1.98 1.42 18.89
C ARG A 40 1.62 0.25 19.82
N GLY A 41 0.78 0.51 20.84
CA GLY A 41 0.34 -0.50 21.79
C GLY A 41 -0.86 -1.33 21.35
N MET A 42 -1.54 -0.95 20.25
CA MET A 42 -2.73 -1.68 19.79
C MET A 42 -2.36 -3.03 19.16
N PRO A 43 -3.17 -4.09 19.36
CA PRO A 43 -3.00 -5.35 18.65
C PRO A 43 -3.37 -5.22 17.17
N PHE A 44 -2.77 -6.04 16.32
CA PHE A 44 -2.99 -5.97 14.87
C PHE A 44 -4.46 -6.07 14.44
N PRO A 45 -5.32 -6.94 15.02
CA PRO A 45 -6.75 -6.97 14.69
C PRO A 45 -7.48 -5.66 14.97
N ALA A 46 -7.07 -4.92 16.01
CA ALA A 46 -7.65 -3.62 16.32
C ALA A 46 -7.29 -2.58 15.24
N LEU A 47 -6.06 -2.60 14.73
CA LEU A 47 -5.65 -1.77 13.59
C LEU A 47 -6.48 -2.12 12.34
N VAL A 48 -6.68 -3.40 12.05
CA VAL A 48 -7.51 -3.85 10.91
C VAL A 48 -8.95 -3.33 11.04
N GLN A 49 -9.55 -3.43 12.22
CA GLN A 49 -10.91 -2.92 12.45
C GLN A 49 -11.00 -1.39 12.34
N ALA A 50 -10.02 -0.68 12.87
CA ALA A 50 -9.95 0.78 12.75
C ALA A 50 -9.80 1.21 11.28
N SER A 51 -8.92 0.56 10.53
CA SER A 51 -8.73 0.82 9.09
C SER A 51 -9.99 0.50 8.27
N ARG A 52 -10.67 -0.61 8.61
CA ARG A 52 -11.95 -0.97 7.99
C ARG A 52 -13.02 0.09 8.23
N ALA A 53 -13.14 0.60 9.45
CA ALA A 53 -14.12 1.64 9.77
C ALA A 53 -13.87 2.92 8.95
N VAL A 54 -12.62 3.39 8.88
CA VAL A 54 -12.24 4.56 8.07
C VAL A 54 -12.54 4.35 6.59
N MET A 55 -12.29 3.14 6.07
CA MET A 55 -12.56 2.82 4.66
C MET A 55 -14.06 2.82 4.36
N LEU A 56 -14.86 2.20 5.23
CA LEU A 56 -16.33 2.16 5.06
C LEU A 56 -16.94 3.57 5.11
N ASP A 57 -16.51 4.38 6.08
CA ASP A 57 -16.92 5.79 6.18
C ASP A 57 -16.59 6.57 4.89
N ALA A 58 -15.41 6.38 4.32
CA ALA A 58 -15.06 7.02 3.07
C ALA A 58 -15.91 6.53 1.88
N TYR A 59 -16.32 5.27 1.85
CA TYR A 59 -17.21 4.72 0.82
C TYR A 59 -18.67 5.20 0.94
N GLU A 60 -19.10 5.64 2.11
CA GLU A 60 -20.43 6.22 2.32
C GLU A 60 -20.58 7.63 1.71
N HIS A 61 -19.47 8.24 1.27
CA HIS A 61 -19.43 9.58 0.68
C HIS A 61 -18.90 9.60 -0.76
N PRO A 62 -19.48 8.82 -1.68
CA PRO A 62 -18.96 8.68 -3.06
C PRO A 62 -19.05 9.97 -3.87
N GLU A 63 -19.92 10.92 -3.47
CA GLU A 63 -20.09 12.23 -4.10
C GLU A 63 -18.95 13.20 -3.79
N VAL A 64 -18.13 12.92 -2.79
CA VAL A 64 -17.01 13.77 -2.41
C VAL A 64 -15.77 13.35 -3.22
N THR A 65 -15.44 14.15 -4.23
CA THR A 65 -14.24 13.91 -5.04
C THR A 65 -12.98 14.36 -4.31
N PHE A 66 -11.83 13.75 -4.64
CA PHE A 66 -10.53 14.14 -4.09
C PHE A 66 -10.24 15.63 -4.31
N GLY A 67 -10.60 16.18 -5.48
CA GLY A 67 -10.46 17.62 -5.75
C GLY A 67 -11.25 18.51 -4.79
N ARG A 68 -12.46 18.10 -4.40
CA ARG A 68 -13.25 18.84 -3.39
C ARG A 68 -12.61 18.78 -2.01
N VAL A 69 -12.05 17.63 -1.62
CA VAL A 69 -11.30 17.50 -0.36
C VAL A 69 -10.11 18.48 -0.34
N LEU A 70 -9.33 18.53 -1.42
CA LEU A 70 -8.19 19.45 -1.52
C LEU A 70 -8.58 20.92 -1.50
N GLN A 71 -9.76 21.28 -2.02
CA GLN A 71 -10.29 22.65 -1.96
C GLN A 71 -10.75 23.05 -0.55
N ALA A 72 -11.26 22.08 0.21
CA ALA A 72 -11.78 22.32 1.56
C ALA A 72 -10.69 22.40 2.63
N LEU A 73 -9.50 21.86 2.36
CA LEU A 73 -8.41 21.80 3.32
C LEU A 73 -7.39 22.94 3.10
N PRO A 74 -6.96 23.63 4.16
CA PRO A 74 -5.92 24.68 4.10
C PRO A 74 -4.52 24.05 3.98
N LEU A 75 -4.27 23.32 2.89
CA LEU A 75 -2.99 22.65 2.66
C LEU A 75 -1.97 23.61 2.07
N ALA A 76 -0.75 23.59 2.62
CA ALA A 76 0.38 24.23 1.97
C ALA A 76 0.65 23.53 0.64
N ARG A 77 0.74 24.30 -0.45
CA ARG A 77 1.04 23.77 -1.78
C ARG A 77 2.55 23.66 -1.97
N ASP A 78 3.00 22.45 -2.17
CA ASP A 78 4.36 22.15 -2.64
C ASP A 78 4.26 21.72 -4.11
N PRO A 79 4.84 22.48 -5.07
CA PRO A 79 4.78 22.12 -6.48
C PRO A 79 5.54 20.84 -6.82
N ALA A 80 6.42 20.36 -5.93
CA ALA A 80 7.19 19.14 -6.10
C ALA A 80 6.44 17.86 -5.65
N ARG A 81 5.27 18.00 -4.99
CA ARG A 81 4.53 16.88 -4.39
C ARG A 81 3.04 16.99 -4.64
N LEU A 82 2.39 15.85 -4.80
CA LEU A 82 0.94 15.81 -4.72
C LEU A 82 0.48 16.18 -3.31
N PRO A 83 -0.50 17.07 -3.19
CA PRO A 83 -1.00 17.46 -1.89
C PRO A 83 -1.73 16.28 -1.23
N LEU A 84 -1.60 16.17 0.09
CA LEU A 84 -2.30 15.24 0.97
C LEU A 84 -1.91 13.76 0.82
N VAL A 85 -1.74 13.24 -0.40
CA VAL A 85 -1.51 11.81 -0.67
C VAL A 85 -0.16 11.62 -1.36
N SER A 86 0.83 11.08 -0.63
CA SER A 86 2.12 10.67 -1.17
C SER A 86 2.18 9.19 -1.50
N VAL A 87 1.43 8.38 -0.76
CA VAL A 87 1.41 6.92 -0.87
C VAL A 87 0.02 6.44 -1.26
N VAL A 88 -0.05 5.60 -2.27
CA VAL A 88 -1.28 4.94 -2.71
C VAL A 88 -1.18 3.44 -2.51
N PHE A 89 -2.24 2.84 -2.02
CA PHE A 89 -2.39 1.40 -1.90
C PHE A 89 -3.64 0.94 -2.64
N ASN A 90 -3.49 -0.07 -3.49
CA ASN A 90 -4.58 -0.68 -4.24
C ASN A 90 -4.58 -2.19 -4.06
N ILE A 91 -5.75 -2.80 -4.17
CA ILE A 91 -5.91 -4.26 -4.23
C ILE A 91 -6.69 -4.59 -5.49
N ASP A 92 -6.07 -5.36 -6.38
CA ASP A 92 -6.72 -5.88 -7.57
C ASP A 92 -7.02 -7.37 -7.41
N GLN A 93 -8.19 -7.77 -7.85
CA GLN A 93 -8.43 -9.18 -8.12
C GLN A 93 -7.69 -9.54 -9.41
N ALA A 94 -6.86 -10.58 -9.36
CA ALA A 94 -6.24 -11.07 -10.58
C ALA A 94 -7.34 -11.46 -11.57
N LEU A 95 -7.22 -10.97 -12.78
CA LEU A 95 -8.06 -11.40 -13.91
C LEU A 95 -7.68 -12.84 -14.27
N SER A 96 -8.00 -13.78 -13.38
CA SER A 96 -7.73 -15.21 -13.53
C SER A 96 -9.04 -15.97 -13.57
N GLY A 97 -9.15 -16.93 -14.48
CA GLY A 97 -10.27 -17.85 -14.56
C GLY A 97 -11.23 -17.61 -15.72
N GLU A 98 -12.41 -18.20 -15.61
CA GLU A 98 -13.43 -18.27 -16.66
C GLU A 98 -13.93 -16.92 -17.18
N ALA A 99 -13.86 -15.87 -16.37
CA ALA A 99 -14.26 -14.51 -16.76
C ALA A 99 -13.38 -13.89 -17.86
N SER A 100 -12.18 -14.43 -18.08
CA SER A 100 -11.24 -14.00 -19.12
C SER A 100 -11.12 -15.00 -20.27
N ALA A 101 -11.87 -16.11 -20.23
CA ALA A 101 -11.78 -17.14 -21.24
C ALA A 101 -12.51 -16.71 -22.51
N ILE A 102 -11.76 -16.39 -23.54
CA ILE A 102 -12.30 -16.23 -24.90
C ILE A 102 -12.14 -17.59 -25.61
N PRO A 103 -13.24 -18.23 -26.07
CA PRO A 103 -13.16 -19.51 -26.75
C PRO A 103 -12.16 -19.50 -27.90
N GLY A 104 -11.22 -20.45 -27.88
CA GLY A 104 -10.18 -20.57 -28.91
C GLY A 104 -8.95 -19.67 -28.73
N LEU A 105 -8.89 -18.86 -27.68
CA LEU A 105 -7.72 -18.02 -27.37
C LEU A 105 -7.12 -18.36 -26.01
N LYS A 106 -5.79 -18.39 -25.95
CA LYS A 106 -5.03 -18.38 -24.70
C LYS A 106 -4.64 -16.94 -24.41
N LEU A 107 -5.18 -16.38 -23.33
CA LEU A 107 -4.86 -15.03 -22.89
C LEU A 107 -3.79 -15.06 -21.82
N GLU A 108 -2.80 -14.21 -21.96
CA GLU A 108 -1.82 -13.92 -20.93
C GLU A 108 -1.82 -12.41 -20.69
N LEU A 109 -2.14 -12.01 -19.46
CA LEU A 109 -2.20 -10.62 -19.06
C LEU A 109 -0.96 -10.29 -18.24
N ALA A 110 -0.26 -9.25 -18.66
CA ALA A 110 0.89 -8.73 -17.94
C ALA A 110 0.79 -7.20 -17.82
N THR A 111 1.26 -6.66 -16.72
CA THR A 111 1.37 -5.21 -16.52
C THR A 111 2.56 -4.67 -17.32
N ASN A 112 2.33 -3.60 -18.08
CA ASN A 112 3.40 -2.89 -18.75
C ASN A 112 4.24 -2.10 -17.74
N ALA A 113 5.56 -2.09 -17.95
CA ALA A 113 6.46 -1.26 -17.16
C ALA A 113 6.08 0.22 -17.34
N ARG A 114 5.81 0.91 -16.25
CA ARG A 114 5.55 2.35 -16.24
C ARG A 114 6.88 3.11 -16.14
N ARG A 115 7.01 4.21 -16.86
CA ARG A 115 8.20 5.07 -16.84
C ARG A 115 8.08 6.24 -15.89
N PHE A 116 6.84 6.61 -15.54
CA PHE A 116 6.52 7.76 -14.69
C PHE A 116 5.51 7.32 -13.64
N GLU A 117 5.73 7.80 -12.42
CA GLU A 117 4.80 7.67 -11.32
C GLU A 117 4.56 9.06 -10.72
N THR A 118 3.29 9.39 -10.53
CA THR A 118 2.88 10.69 -9.99
C THR A 118 2.97 10.70 -8.45
N PHE A 119 2.77 9.54 -7.84
CA PHE A 119 2.89 9.36 -6.39
C PHE A 119 4.34 9.07 -6.00
N GLU A 120 4.68 9.34 -4.76
CA GLU A 120 5.98 8.94 -4.23
C GLU A 120 6.11 7.42 -4.23
N LEU A 121 5.03 6.73 -3.84
CA LEU A 121 4.94 5.28 -3.79
C LEU A 121 3.51 4.83 -4.14
N PHE A 122 3.40 3.90 -5.08
CA PHE A 122 2.15 3.21 -5.40
C PHE A 122 2.37 1.70 -5.21
N VAL A 123 1.64 1.10 -4.27
CA VAL A 123 1.70 -0.33 -4.00
C VAL A 123 0.39 -0.96 -4.45
N ASN A 124 0.49 -1.89 -5.39
CA ASN A 124 -0.63 -2.69 -5.85
C ASN A 124 -0.48 -4.13 -5.36
N ALA A 125 -1.48 -4.62 -4.63
CA ALA A 125 -1.56 -6.00 -4.21
C ALA A 125 -2.52 -6.74 -5.15
N ALA A 126 -2.03 -7.71 -5.91
CA ALA A 126 -2.84 -8.55 -6.78
C ALA A 126 -3.05 -9.93 -6.14
N ASP A 127 -4.30 -10.31 -5.95
CA ASP A 127 -4.65 -11.65 -5.50
C ASP A 127 -4.52 -12.62 -6.68
N CYS A 128 -3.54 -13.52 -6.62
CA CYS A 128 -3.27 -14.52 -7.63
C CYS A 128 -3.88 -15.90 -7.27
N GLY A 129 -4.85 -15.93 -6.37
CA GLY A 129 -5.53 -17.16 -5.95
C GLY A 129 -4.58 -18.15 -5.28
N ALA A 130 -4.48 -19.38 -5.79
CA ALA A 130 -3.59 -20.41 -5.24
C ALA A 130 -2.09 -20.05 -5.28
N ALA A 131 -1.69 -19.10 -6.13
CA ALA A 131 -0.31 -18.60 -6.17
C ALA A 131 -0.01 -17.54 -5.10
N GLY A 132 -1.01 -17.14 -4.31
CA GLY A 132 -0.88 -16.14 -3.25
C GLY A 132 -1.05 -14.71 -3.75
N MET A 133 -0.49 -13.76 -3.00
CA MET A 133 -0.55 -12.34 -3.36
C MET A 133 0.75 -11.89 -4.00
N ARG A 134 0.64 -11.08 -5.06
CA ARG A 134 1.77 -10.40 -5.69
C ARG A 134 1.70 -8.92 -5.35
N LEU A 135 2.78 -8.37 -4.83
CA LEU A 135 2.95 -6.94 -4.59
C LEU A 135 3.73 -6.32 -5.74
N GLU A 136 3.13 -5.35 -6.40
CA GLU A 136 3.78 -4.52 -7.42
C GLU A 136 3.98 -3.13 -6.84
N CYS A 137 5.23 -2.68 -6.77
CA CYS A 137 5.56 -1.38 -6.24
C CYS A 137 6.11 -0.48 -7.34
N GLN A 138 5.42 0.64 -7.57
CA GLN A 138 5.84 1.72 -8.43
C GLN A 138 6.26 2.90 -7.56
N TYR A 139 7.32 3.59 -7.93
CA TYR A 139 7.86 4.66 -7.11
C TYR A 139 8.52 5.76 -7.95
N ASN A 140 8.59 6.95 -7.40
CA ASN A 140 9.27 8.07 -8.02
C ASN A 140 10.80 7.90 -7.88
N ARG A 141 11.47 7.70 -9.01
CA ARG A 141 12.92 7.47 -9.09
C ARG A 141 13.76 8.71 -8.78
N ASP A 142 13.16 9.88 -8.81
CA ASP A 142 13.84 11.12 -8.42
C ASP A 142 13.91 11.26 -6.89
N LEU A 143 13.09 10.50 -6.15
CA LEU A 143 13.04 10.51 -4.70
C LEU A 143 13.71 9.28 -4.06
N TYR A 144 13.60 8.11 -4.69
CA TYR A 144 14.01 6.83 -4.10
C TYR A 144 14.79 5.97 -5.08
N ASP A 145 15.79 5.26 -4.59
CA ASP A 145 16.48 4.22 -5.35
C ASP A 145 15.77 2.86 -5.21
N ALA A 146 16.02 1.98 -6.18
CA ALA A 146 15.40 0.66 -6.24
C ALA A 146 15.73 -0.22 -5.03
N ALA A 147 16.95 -0.12 -4.48
CA ALA A 147 17.38 -0.95 -3.36
C ALA A 147 16.66 -0.53 -2.07
N THR A 148 16.43 0.76 -1.89
CA THR A 148 15.66 1.30 -0.76
C THR A 148 14.21 0.81 -0.81
N VAL A 149 13.56 0.92 -1.97
CA VAL A 149 12.17 0.47 -2.13
C VAL A 149 12.04 -1.04 -1.97
N ALA A 150 12.97 -1.82 -2.51
CA ALA A 150 13.00 -3.28 -2.32
C ALA A 150 13.09 -3.67 -0.84
N ARG A 151 13.93 -2.98 -0.05
CA ARG A 151 14.00 -3.19 1.41
C ARG A 151 12.71 -2.83 2.13
N TRP A 152 12.02 -1.77 1.71
CA TRP A 152 10.71 -1.43 2.30
C TRP A 152 9.68 -2.51 2.03
N MET A 153 9.65 -3.09 0.83
CA MET A 153 8.75 -4.19 0.52
C MET A 153 9.06 -5.45 1.32
N GLN A 154 10.33 -5.76 1.53
CA GLN A 154 10.76 -6.86 2.42
C GLN A 154 10.36 -6.60 3.88
N ALA A 155 10.53 -5.37 4.36
CA ALA A 155 10.11 -4.98 5.70
C ALA A 155 8.58 -5.09 5.87
N PHE A 156 7.81 -4.70 4.83
CA PHE A 156 6.36 -4.85 4.81
C PHE A 156 5.93 -6.31 4.84
N GLU A 157 6.56 -7.18 4.04
CA GLU A 157 6.32 -8.61 4.09
C GLU A 157 6.65 -9.21 5.47
N CYS A 158 7.77 -8.82 6.06
CA CYS A 158 8.18 -9.25 7.40
C CYS A 158 7.14 -8.88 8.46
N LEU A 159 6.64 -7.63 8.41
CA LEU A 159 5.58 -7.14 9.28
C LEU A 159 4.30 -7.96 9.14
N LEU A 160 3.86 -8.23 7.91
CA LEU A 160 2.65 -9.02 7.65
C LEU A 160 2.79 -10.45 8.16
N ARG A 161 3.94 -11.10 7.93
CA ARG A 161 4.23 -12.44 8.45
C ARG A 161 4.20 -12.48 9.97
N GLY A 162 4.78 -11.46 10.62
CA GLY A 162 4.75 -11.32 12.07
C GLY A 162 3.34 -11.14 12.61
N ALA A 163 2.51 -10.32 11.96
CA ALA A 163 1.13 -10.09 12.33
C ALA A 163 0.24 -11.34 12.17
N VAL A 164 0.50 -12.17 11.16
CA VAL A 164 -0.19 -13.46 10.97
C VAL A 164 0.26 -14.49 12.00
N ALA A 165 1.56 -14.52 12.33
CA ALA A 165 2.11 -15.47 13.30
C ALA A 165 1.65 -15.18 14.74
N ASP A 166 1.55 -13.91 15.12
CA ASP A 166 1.04 -13.47 16.44
C ASP A 166 0.12 -12.25 16.27
N PRO A 167 -1.16 -12.47 15.96
CA PRO A 167 -2.12 -11.37 15.82
C PRO A 167 -2.32 -10.55 17.09
N GLY A 168 -2.05 -11.11 18.25
CA GLY A 168 -2.15 -10.43 19.55
C GLY A 168 -0.99 -9.49 19.84
N CYS A 169 0.09 -9.58 19.08
CA CYS A 169 1.25 -8.71 19.23
C CYS A 169 0.87 -7.24 19.02
N ALA A 170 1.40 -6.37 19.87
CA ALA A 170 1.27 -4.93 19.69
C ALA A 170 1.94 -4.48 18.37
N VAL A 171 1.26 -3.65 17.59
CA VAL A 171 1.72 -3.21 16.25
C VAL A 171 3.15 -2.65 16.28
N GLY A 172 3.49 -1.89 17.32
CA GLY A 172 4.84 -1.32 17.48
C GLY A 172 5.93 -2.34 17.84
N ARG A 173 5.57 -3.61 18.08
CA ARG A 173 6.50 -4.72 18.35
C ARG A 173 6.60 -5.74 17.23
N LEU A 174 5.81 -5.57 16.18
CA LEU A 174 5.88 -6.44 15.00
C LEU A 174 7.27 -6.32 14.34
N PRO A 175 7.81 -7.43 13.83
CA PRO A 175 9.11 -7.42 13.15
C PRO A 175 9.02 -6.63 11.85
N VAL A 176 10.00 -5.75 11.62
CA VAL A 176 10.13 -4.96 10.38
C VAL A 176 11.52 -5.12 9.74
N VAL A 177 12.41 -5.85 10.40
CA VAL A 177 13.78 -6.09 9.91
C VAL A 177 13.85 -7.52 9.37
N PRO A 178 14.16 -7.70 8.08
CA PRO A 178 14.36 -9.02 7.51
C PRO A 178 15.50 -9.79 8.19
N ASP A 179 15.40 -11.12 8.26
CA ASP A 179 16.41 -11.97 8.89
C ASP A 179 17.81 -11.80 8.29
N ALA A 180 17.90 -11.56 6.98
CA ALA A 180 19.16 -11.29 6.29
C ALA A 180 19.85 -10.03 6.85
N ASP A 181 19.09 -8.97 7.12
CA ASP A 181 19.62 -7.73 7.69
C ASP A 181 20.01 -7.93 9.16
N LEU A 182 19.24 -8.71 9.92
CA LEU A 182 19.62 -9.07 11.30
C LEU A 182 20.93 -9.86 11.35
N HIS A 183 21.12 -10.80 10.42
CA HIS A 183 22.38 -11.54 10.30
C HIS A 183 23.55 -10.65 9.91
N ALA A 184 23.36 -9.71 8.97
CA ALA A 184 24.39 -8.76 8.59
C ALA A 184 24.79 -7.85 9.76
N MET A 185 23.81 -7.33 10.50
CA MET A 185 24.05 -6.53 11.71
C MET A 185 24.82 -7.32 12.78
N ALA A 186 24.46 -8.59 12.99
CA ALA A 186 25.17 -9.47 13.91
C ALA A 186 26.62 -9.72 13.48
N GLN A 187 26.87 -9.84 12.17
CA GLN A 187 28.25 -9.96 11.64
C GLN A 187 29.05 -8.67 11.84
N TRP A 188 28.47 -7.51 11.56
CA TRP A 188 29.15 -6.21 11.77
C TRP A 188 29.48 -5.98 13.25
N ASN A 189 28.65 -6.46 14.15
CA ASN A 189 28.88 -6.34 15.61
C ASN A 189 29.92 -7.35 16.15
N ARG A 190 30.46 -8.26 15.33
CA ARG A 190 31.58 -9.15 15.70
C ARG A 190 32.91 -8.40 15.62
N SER A 191 33.03 -7.33 16.36
CA SER A 191 34.24 -6.48 16.39
C SER A 191 35.17 -6.81 17.54
N ALA A 192 34.93 -7.87 18.33
CA ALA A 192 35.78 -8.29 19.41
C ALA A 192 37.15 -8.76 18.86
N ALA A 193 38.20 -8.03 19.17
CA ALA A 193 39.58 -8.40 18.91
C ALA A 193 40.33 -8.56 20.23
N PRO A 194 41.26 -9.51 20.37
CA PRO A 194 42.11 -9.59 21.55
C PRO A 194 42.94 -8.31 21.62
N TYR A 195 42.84 -7.62 22.75
CA TYR A 195 43.65 -6.44 23.03
C TYR A 195 45.01 -6.93 23.51
N PRO A 196 46.15 -6.38 23.01
CA PRO A 196 47.49 -6.77 23.43
C PRO A 196 47.77 -6.39 24.88
#